data_8710284fc07eff45b280afb13b841f7c
#
_entry.id   8710284fc07eff45b280afb13b841f7c
#
_cell.length_a   1.000
_cell.length_b   1.000
_cell.length_c   1.000
_cell.angle_alpha   90.00
_cell.angle_beta   90.00
_cell.angle_gamma   90.00
#
_symmetry.space_group_name_H-M   'P 1'
#
loop_
_entity.id
_entity.type
_entity.pdbx_description
1 polymer ?
#
loop_
_entity_poly.entity_id
_entity_poly.type
_entity_poly.pdbx_seq_one_letter_code
_entity_poly.pdbx_strand_id
1 'polypeptide(L)'
;EQAQAIKEIAKRGKDPLAGPLRLGVIYTIGPYLLPELVRSAISRVPQMPLMLQENFTAKLLEMLRAGELDCAILAEPFPDTNLAVAPLYDEPFLVAVPRSHPLAQRASISAEELKRETMLLLGAGHCFRDHVLEVCPEFARFSSATEGIRKSFEGSSLETIKHMVAAGMGVTVVPRLSVPVEPHPHVVYVPFEGEPPTRRVVLAWRRSFTRYEAIAALRNAIYACPLEGVQRLTD
;
A
#
# COMPACT_ATOMS: atom_id res chain seq x y z
N GLU A 1 -23.05 1.94 -31.55
CA GLU A 1 -21.92 1.84 -30.56
C GLU A 1 -20.72 2.69 -30.98
N GLN A 2 -20.18 2.55 -32.21
CA GLN A 2 -19.01 3.32 -32.66
C GLN A 2 -19.26 4.84 -32.72
N ALA A 3 -20.45 5.30 -33.12
CA ALA A 3 -20.78 6.73 -33.14
C ALA A 3 -20.90 7.35 -31.74
N GLN A 4 -21.24 6.55 -30.74
CA GLN A 4 -21.29 6.97 -29.34
C GLN A 4 -19.89 7.07 -28.73
N ALA A 5 -19.00 6.13 -29.07
CA ALA A 5 -17.60 6.18 -28.70
C ALA A 5 -16.87 7.39 -29.32
N ILE A 6 -17.15 7.72 -30.57
CA ILE A 6 -16.59 8.90 -31.25
C ILE A 6 -17.09 10.21 -30.60
N LYS A 7 -18.37 10.29 -30.22
CA LYS A 7 -18.93 11.44 -29.51
C LYS A 7 -18.35 11.61 -28.10
N GLU A 8 -18.07 10.51 -27.39
CA GLU A 8 -17.39 10.56 -26.11
C GLU A 8 -15.92 10.99 -26.25
N ILE A 9 -15.22 10.49 -27.27
CA ILE A 9 -13.85 10.93 -27.59
C ILE A 9 -13.83 12.42 -27.95
N ALA A 10 -14.78 12.89 -28.74
CA ALA A 10 -14.90 14.31 -29.10
C ALA A 10 -15.29 15.21 -27.94
N LYS A 11 -16.10 14.73 -26.97
CA LYS A 11 -16.38 15.43 -25.72
C LYS A 11 -15.15 15.46 -24.78
N ARG A 12 -14.38 14.37 -24.72
CA ARG A 12 -13.13 14.29 -23.96
C ARG A 12 -12.06 15.24 -24.50
N GLY A 13 -12.06 15.56 -25.80
CA GLY A 13 -11.15 16.53 -26.39
C GLY A 13 -11.35 17.98 -25.93
N LYS A 14 -12.42 18.27 -25.19
CA LYS A 14 -12.71 19.60 -24.64
C LYS A 14 -12.43 19.72 -23.13
N ASP A 15 -12.40 18.60 -22.40
CA ASP A 15 -12.06 18.57 -20.96
C ASP A 15 -11.14 17.36 -20.70
N PRO A 16 -9.86 17.58 -20.46
CA PRO A 16 -8.89 16.49 -20.23
C PRO A 16 -9.19 15.70 -18.94
N LEU A 17 -10.01 16.24 -18.04
CA LEU A 17 -10.42 15.56 -16.81
C LEU A 17 -11.72 14.76 -16.97
N ALA A 18 -12.46 14.92 -18.08
CA ALA A 18 -13.73 14.24 -18.27
C ALA A 18 -13.57 12.73 -18.50
N GLY A 19 -14.40 11.95 -17.81
CA GLY A 19 -14.50 10.50 -17.95
C GLY A 19 -13.67 9.72 -16.93
N PRO A 20 -13.92 8.41 -16.81
CA PRO A 20 -13.34 7.58 -15.75
C PRO A 20 -11.82 7.48 -15.85
N LEU A 21 -11.18 7.33 -14.69
CA LEU A 21 -9.78 6.98 -14.53
C LEU A 21 -9.68 5.61 -13.84
N ARG A 22 -9.03 4.64 -14.51
CA ARG A 22 -8.88 3.26 -14.01
C ARG A 22 -7.61 3.19 -13.16
N LEU A 23 -7.79 3.10 -11.86
CA LEU A 23 -6.72 3.11 -10.86
C LEU A 23 -6.55 1.74 -10.22
N GLY A 24 -5.33 1.18 -10.33
CA GLY A 24 -4.90 0.02 -9.57
C GLY A 24 -4.22 0.43 -8.27
N VAL A 25 -4.39 -0.36 -7.20
CA VAL A 25 -3.71 -0.12 -5.91
C VAL A 25 -3.31 -1.47 -5.32
N ILE A 26 -2.14 -1.55 -4.70
CA ILE A 26 -1.75 -2.76 -3.99
C ILE A 26 -2.54 -2.95 -2.69
N TYR A 27 -2.81 -4.19 -2.32
CA TYR A 27 -3.62 -4.57 -1.15
C TYR A 27 -3.18 -3.96 0.18
N THR A 28 -1.90 -3.64 0.35
CA THR A 28 -1.36 -3.05 1.59
C THR A 28 -1.42 -1.51 1.63
N ILE A 29 -1.98 -0.88 0.60
CA ILE A 29 -2.24 0.56 0.53
C ILE A 29 -3.74 0.82 0.42
N GLY A 30 -4.46 0.04 -0.39
CA GLY A 30 -5.86 0.24 -0.72
C GLY A 30 -6.75 0.54 0.48
N PRO A 31 -6.84 -0.32 1.50
CA PRO A 31 -7.75 -0.15 2.62
C PRO A 31 -7.56 1.17 3.39
N TYR A 32 -6.35 1.72 3.37
CA TYR A 32 -5.95 2.88 4.19
C TYR A 32 -5.96 4.19 3.43
N LEU A 33 -5.80 4.14 2.10
CA LEU A 33 -5.77 5.33 1.25
C LEU A 33 -7.07 5.55 0.48
N LEU A 34 -7.68 4.48 -0.07
CA LEU A 34 -8.81 4.61 -0.99
C LEU A 34 -10.03 5.32 -0.41
N PRO A 35 -10.45 5.11 0.86
CA PRO A 35 -11.62 5.80 1.40
C PRO A 35 -11.49 7.33 1.35
N GLU A 36 -10.34 7.85 1.76
CA GLU A 36 -10.08 9.30 1.74
C GLU A 36 -9.80 9.81 0.32
N LEU A 37 -9.09 9.03 -0.49
CA LEU A 37 -8.83 9.38 -1.89
C LEU A 37 -10.12 9.52 -2.70
N VAL A 38 -11.06 8.58 -2.55
CA VAL A 38 -12.36 8.65 -3.25
C VAL A 38 -13.13 9.91 -2.84
N ARG A 39 -13.19 10.20 -1.53
CA ARG A 39 -13.82 11.40 -1.01
C ARG A 39 -13.18 12.67 -1.58
N SER A 40 -11.85 12.73 -1.57
CA SER A 40 -11.07 13.83 -2.12
C SER A 40 -11.27 14.00 -3.63
N ALA A 41 -11.27 12.90 -4.38
CA ALA A 41 -11.45 12.93 -5.84
C ALA A 41 -12.86 13.38 -6.23
N ILE A 42 -13.91 12.88 -5.58
CA ILE A 42 -15.30 13.30 -5.81
C ILE A 42 -15.47 14.81 -5.59
N SER A 43 -14.84 15.34 -4.53
CA SER A 43 -14.95 16.77 -4.21
C SER A 43 -14.18 17.66 -5.18
N ARG A 44 -13.01 17.20 -5.68
CA ARG A 44 -12.09 18.03 -6.47
C ARG A 44 -12.28 17.92 -7.97
N VAL A 45 -12.61 16.71 -8.43
CA VAL A 45 -12.72 16.37 -9.86
C VAL A 45 -13.91 15.45 -10.12
N PRO A 46 -15.14 15.92 -9.85
CA PRO A 46 -16.35 15.09 -9.95
C PRO A 46 -16.60 14.55 -11.36
N GLN A 47 -16.05 15.20 -12.39
CA GLN A 47 -16.15 14.74 -13.79
C GLN A 47 -15.20 13.57 -14.13
N MET A 48 -14.29 13.20 -13.20
CA MET A 48 -13.33 12.10 -13.34
C MET A 48 -13.59 11.01 -12.28
N PRO A 49 -14.63 10.18 -12.46
CA PRO A 49 -14.88 9.09 -11.52
C PRO A 49 -13.74 8.09 -11.54
N LEU A 50 -13.34 7.61 -10.34
CA LEU A 50 -12.32 6.59 -10.20
C LEU A 50 -12.93 5.19 -10.33
N MET A 51 -12.35 4.36 -11.21
CA MET A 51 -12.62 2.93 -11.28
C MET A 51 -11.46 2.20 -10.58
N LEU A 52 -11.75 1.64 -9.41
CA LEU A 52 -10.74 1.13 -8.51
C LEU A 52 -10.58 -0.39 -8.63
N GLN A 53 -9.33 -0.85 -8.58
CA GLN A 53 -9.00 -2.26 -8.50
C GLN A 53 -7.81 -2.49 -7.58
N GLU A 54 -7.96 -3.42 -6.64
CA GLU A 54 -6.86 -3.87 -5.80
C GLU A 54 -6.28 -5.17 -6.34
N ASN A 55 -4.94 -5.28 -6.35
CA ASN A 55 -4.26 -6.50 -6.75
C ASN A 55 -2.80 -6.52 -6.26
N PHE A 56 -2.09 -7.62 -6.53
CA PHE A 56 -0.65 -7.74 -6.34
C PHE A 56 0.11 -6.86 -7.34
N THR A 57 1.31 -6.41 -6.95
CA THR A 57 2.18 -5.57 -7.79
C THR A 57 2.37 -6.16 -9.20
N ALA A 58 2.70 -7.45 -9.29
CA ALA A 58 2.93 -8.10 -10.57
C ALA A 58 1.70 -8.02 -11.49
N LYS A 59 0.49 -8.24 -10.95
CA LYS A 59 -0.75 -8.19 -11.73
C LYS A 59 -1.09 -6.76 -12.16
N LEU A 60 -0.89 -5.78 -11.29
CA LEU A 60 -1.12 -4.38 -11.64
C LEU A 60 -0.17 -3.90 -12.74
N LEU A 61 1.10 -4.32 -12.71
CA LEU A 61 2.07 -4.04 -13.78
C LEU A 61 1.66 -4.66 -15.12
N GLU A 62 1.14 -5.88 -15.09
CA GLU A 62 0.59 -6.56 -16.28
C GLU A 62 -0.59 -5.77 -16.87
N MET A 63 -1.55 -5.38 -16.02
CA MET A 63 -2.74 -4.62 -16.40
C MET A 63 -2.40 -3.22 -16.94
N LEU A 64 -1.39 -2.56 -16.36
CA LEU A 64 -0.86 -1.30 -16.91
C LEU A 64 -0.31 -1.49 -18.32
N ARG A 65 0.50 -2.53 -18.55
CA ARG A 65 1.06 -2.82 -19.88
C ARG A 65 -0.03 -3.16 -20.90
N ALA A 66 -1.04 -3.93 -20.47
CA ALA A 66 -2.18 -4.30 -21.33
C ALA A 66 -3.15 -3.14 -21.61
N GLY A 67 -3.02 -2.00 -20.89
CA GLY A 67 -3.95 -0.88 -21.03
C GLY A 67 -5.29 -1.08 -20.31
N GLU A 68 -5.39 -2.08 -19.47
CA GLU A 68 -6.56 -2.34 -18.62
C GLU A 68 -6.67 -1.33 -17.47
N LEU A 69 -5.52 -0.82 -16.99
CA LEU A 69 -5.41 0.28 -16.06
C LEU A 69 -4.78 1.50 -16.71
N ASP A 70 -5.15 2.68 -16.24
CA ASP A 70 -4.57 3.96 -16.64
C ASP A 70 -3.35 4.29 -15.79
N CYS A 71 -3.44 4.06 -14.48
CA CYS A 71 -2.37 4.25 -13.51
C CYS A 71 -2.50 3.26 -12.34
N ALA A 72 -1.44 3.16 -11.52
CA ALA A 72 -1.44 2.34 -10.32
C ALA A 72 -0.63 2.98 -9.19
N ILE A 73 -1.08 2.81 -7.95
CA ILE A 73 -0.33 3.15 -6.73
C ILE A 73 0.38 1.90 -6.26
N LEU A 74 1.70 1.96 -6.28
CA LEU A 74 2.62 0.85 -6.01
C LEU A 74 3.63 1.25 -4.93
N ALA A 75 4.39 0.28 -4.42
CA ALA A 75 5.55 0.53 -3.57
C ALA A 75 6.82 0.04 -4.26
N GLU A 76 7.87 0.86 -4.24
CA GLU A 76 9.20 0.47 -4.72
C GLU A 76 9.92 -0.44 -3.70
N PRO A 77 10.83 -1.34 -4.19
CA PRO A 77 11.20 -1.54 -5.57
C PRO A 77 10.24 -2.46 -6.33
N PHE A 78 10.12 -2.27 -7.63
CA PHE A 78 9.48 -3.20 -8.55
C PHE A 78 10.29 -3.26 -9.86
N PRO A 79 10.15 -4.34 -10.67
CA PRO A 79 10.90 -4.47 -11.92
C PRO A 79 10.73 -3.26 -12.85
N ASP A 80 11.79 -2.80 -13.48
CA ASP A 80 11.71 -1.75 -14.51
C ASP A 80 10.76 -2.20 -15.62
N THR A 81 9.76 -1.38 -15.86
CA THR A 81 8.65 -1.70 -16.75
C THR A 81 8.46 -0.66 -17.83
N ASN A 82 9.43 0.24 -18.00
CA ASN A 82 9.29 1.40 -18.88
C ASN A 82 8.06 2.27 -18.58
N LEU A 83 7.68 2.34 -17.33
CA LEU A 83 6.61 3.21 -16.84
C LEU A 83 7.15 4.61 -16.52
N ALA A 84 6.28 5.60 -16.54
CA ALA A 84 6.49 6.85 -15.83
C ALA A 84 6.09 6.65 -14.37
N VAL A 85 6.88 7.23 -13.48
CA VAL A 85 6.69 7.10 -12.02
C VAL A 85 6.79 8.47 -11.37
N ALA A 86 5.86 8.78 -10.48
CA ALA A 86 5.91 9.96 -9.62
C ALA A 86 5.90 9.52 -8.16
N PRO A 87 6.93 9.87 -7.36
CA PRO A 87 6.92 9.64 -5.93
C PRO A 87 5.73 10.35 -5.27
N LEU A 88 5.12 9.68 -4.27
CA LEU A 88 4.00 10.22 -3.50
C LEU A 88 4.43 10.51 -2.06
N TYR A 89 4.90 9.48 -1.37
CA TYR A 89 5.36 9.60 0.02
C TYR A 89 6.26 8.43 0.41
N ASP A 90 7.09 8.66 1.41
CA ASP A 90 7.83 7.62 2.11
C ASP A 90 7.06 7.25 3.39
N GLU A 91 6.79 5.96 3.56
CA GLU A 91 5.96 5.41 4.63
C GLU A 91 6.79 4.54 5.57
N PRO A 92 6.99 4.99 6.84
CA PRO A 92 7.72 4.20 7.82
C PRO A 92 6.90 3.01 8.31
N PHE A 93 7.59 1.98 8.80
CA PHE A 93 7.00 0.80 9.40
C PHE A 93 6.97 0.89 10.92
N LEU A 94 6.01 0.20 11.52
CA LEU A 94 5.90 -0.01 12.96
C LEU A 94 5.77 -1.51 13.25
N VAL A 95 6.01 -1.89 14.50
CA VAL A 95 5.79 -3.24 14.99
C VAL A 95 4.42 -3.29 15.69
N ALA A 96 3.54 -4.15 15.23
CA ALA A 96 2.27 -4.43 15.90
C ALA A 96 2.44 -5.60 16.86
N VAL A 97 2.15 -5.37 18.13
CA VAL A 97 2.30 -6.38 19.20
C VAL A 97 1.00 -6.50 19.99
N PRO A 98 0.67 -7.70 20.53
CA PRO A 98 -0.44 -7.83 21.46
C PRO A 98 -0.23 -6.91 22.68
N ARG A 99 -1.29 -6.28 23.18
CA ARG A 99 -1.19 -5.39 24.35
C ARG A 99 -0.64 -6.10 25.60
N SER A 100 -0.86 -7.40 25.72
CA SER A 100 -0.32 -8.23 26.81
C SER A 100 1.14 -8.65 26.63
N HIS A 101 1.73 -8.38 25.46
CA HIS A 101 3.10 -8.79 25.14
C HIS A 101 4.13 -7.89 25.86
N PRO A 102 5.28 -8.42 26.33
CA PRO A 102 6.31 -7.62 26.96
C PRO A 102 6.81 -6.45 26.09
N LEU A 103 6.90 -6.64 24.79
CA LEU A 103 7.31 -5.60 23.83
C LEU A 103 6.31 -4.42 23.77
N ALA A 104 5.06 -4.60 24.23
CA ALA A 104 4.07 -3.51 24.25
C ALA A 104 4.42 -2.39 25.24
N GLN A 105 5.33 -2.64 26.19
CA GLN A 105 5.82 -1.66 27.15
C GLN A 105 7.09 -0.93 26.69
N ARG A 106 7.62 -1.29 25.53
CA ARG A 106 8.85 -0.71 24.98
C ARG A 106 8.55 0.62 24.27
N ALA A 107 9.45 1.58 24.42
CA ALA A 107 9.39 2.84 23.66
C ALA A 107 9.76 2.63 22.17
N SER A 108 10.64 1.66 21.90
CA SER A 108 11.05 1.24 20.56
C SER A 108 11.48 -0.23 20.58
N ILE A 109 11.51 -0.86 19.40
CA ILE A 109 11.89 -2.27 19.22
C ILE A 109 12.96 -2.36 18.14
N SER A 110 14.04 -3.09 18.42
CA SER A 110 15.08 -3.39 17.44
C SER A 110 14.70 -4.60 16.56
N ALA A 111 15.28 -4.70 15.36
CA ALA A 111 15.12 -5.88 14.51
C ALA A 111 15.64 -7.16 15.19
N GLU A 112 16.68 -7.05 16.04
CA GLU A 112 17.22 -8.18 16.81
C GLU A 112 16.22 -8.74 17.84
N GLU A 113 15.43 -7.88 18.47
CA GLU A 113 14.39 -8.33 19.40
C GLU A 113 13.30 -9.10 18.68
N LEU A 114 12.93 -8.70 17.45
CA LEU A 114 11.92 -9.38 16.63
C LEU A 114 12.33 -10.81 16.23
N LYS A 115 13.64 -11.10 16.12
CA LYS A 115 14.13 -12.45 15.76
C LYS A 115 13.71 -13.53 16.76
N ARG A 116 13.41 -13.15 17.99
CA ARG A 116 13.01 -14.06 19.07
C ARG A 116 11.49 -14.29 19.12
N GLU A 117 10.76 -13.55 18.31
CA GLU A 117 9.30 -13.55 18.34
C GLU A 117 8.67 -14.44 17.26
N THR A 118 7.42 -14.81 17.45
CA THR A 118 6.62 -15.44 16.40
C THR A 118 6.14 -14.36 15.47
N MET A 119 6.75 -14.26 14.28
CA MET A 119 6.39 -13.27 13.27
C MET A 119 5.26 -13.79 12.38
N LEU A 120 4.18 -13.03 12.28
CA LEU A 120 3.11 -13.25 11.32
C LEU A 120 3.42 -12.45 10.05
N LEU A 121 3.45 -13.11 8.89
CA LEU A 121 3.83 -12.52 7.61
C LEU A 121 2.68 -12.60 6.60
N LEU A 122 2.65 -11.65 5.69
CA LEU A 122 1.83 -11.76 4.49
C LEU A 122 2.32 -12.90 3.59
N GLY A 123 1.40 -13.51 2.86
CA GLY A 123 1.70 -14.54 1.88
C GLY A 123 2.54 -14.05 0.71
N ALA A 124 3.08 -14.98 -0.06
CA ALA A 124 3.84 -14.69 -1.27
C ALA A 124 3.01 -13.84 -2.26
N GLY A 125 3.67 -12.92 -2.96
CA GLY A 125 3.03 -11.98 -3.92
C GLY A 125 2.74 -10.59 -3.34
N HIS A 126 2.68 -10.44 -2.02
CA HIS A 126 2.64 -9.12 -1.41
C HIS A 126 4.05 -8.52 -1.34
N CYS A 127 4.29 -7.41 -2.04
CA CYS A 127 5.59 -6.73 -1.98
C CYS A 127 5.95 -6.26 -0.56
N PHE A 128 4.96 -6.00 0.28
CA PHE A 128 5.20 -5.64 1.69
C PHE A 128 5.86 -6.79 2.49
N ARG A 129 5.58 -8.05 2.14
CA ARG A 129 6.31 -9.20 2.70
C ARG A 129 7.81 -9.08 2.43
N ASP A 130 8.17 -8.75 1.19
CA ASP A 130 9.56 -8.64 0.78
C ASP A 130 10.27 -7.52 1.54
N HIS A 131 9.61 -6.36 1.71
CA HIS A 131 10.12 -5.26 2.54
C HIS A 131 10.35 -5.69 4.00
N VAL A 132 9.45 -6.48 4.59
CA VAL A 132 9.62 -6.99 5.96
C VAL A 132 10.78 -7.97 6.04
N LEU A 133 10.96 -8.81 5.03
CA LEU A 133 12.08 -9.77 4.97
C LEU A 133 13.42 -9.08 4.70
N GLU A 134 13.46 -7.90 4.08
CA GLU A 134 14.67 -7.08 3.97
C GLU A 134 15.12 -6.56 5.35
N VAL A 135 14.15 -6.16 6.19
CA VAL A 135 14.41 -5.69 7.56
C VAL A 135 14.85 -6.83 8.49
N CYS A 136 14.24 -8.00 8.34
CA CYS A 136 14.43 -9.17 9.17
C CYS A 136 14.64 -10.43 8.30
N PRO A 137 15.80 -10.58 7.64
CA PRO A 137 16.05 -11.67 6.68
C PRO A 137 15.93 -13.08 7.28
N GLU A 138 16.09 -13.20 8.59
CA GLU A 138 15.99 -14.47 9.30
C GLU A 138 14.59 -15.10 9.17
N PHE A 139 13.55 -14.30 9.05
CA PHE A 139 12.20 -14.82 8.89
C PHE A 139 11.95 -15.50 7.54
N ALA A 140 12.76 -15.22 6.52
CA ALA A 140 12.73 -15.95 5.27
C ALA A 140 13.07 -17.44 5.45
N ARG A 141 13.95 -17.75 6.40
CA ARG A 141 14.37 -19.12 6.71
C ARG A 141 13.32 -19.89 7.51
N PHE A 142 12.51 -19.20 8.29
CA PHE A 142 11.46 -19.84 9.11
C PHE A 142 10.20 -20.18 8.31
N SER A 143 9.97 -19.56 7.16
CA SER A 143 8.83 -19.91 6.30
C SER A 143 8.98 -21.26 5.61
N SER A 144 10.18 -21.81 5.53
CA SER A 144 10.47 -23.04 4.79
C SER A 144 10.79 -24.30 5.64
N ALA A 145 11.09 -24.17 6.94
CA ALA A 145 11.77 -25.24 7.66
C ALA A 145 11.24 -25.62 9.05
N THR A 146 10.21 -24.99 9.61
CA THR A 146 9.80 -25.26 11.00
C THR A 146 8.46 -25.95 11.15
N GLU A 147 8.41 -27.00 11.98
CA GLU A 147 7.23 -27.77 12.33
C GLU A 147 6.30 -27.00 13.28
N GLY A 148 4.97 -27.18 13.13
CA GLY A 148 3.95 -26.63 14.01
C GLY A 148 3.22 -25.38 13.49
N ILE A 149 2.48 -24.72 14.36
CA ILE A 149 1.63 -23.55 14.08
C ILE A 149 2.37 -22.40 13.38
N ARG A 150 3.68 -22.31 13.56
CA ARG A 150 4.56 -21.31 12.91
C ARG A 150 4.63 -21.44 11.39
N LYS A 151 4.29 -22.62 10.83
CA LYS A 151 4.27 -22.86 9.37
C LYS A 151 2.99 -22.45 8.68
N SER A 152 1.89 -22.31 9.41
CA SER A 152 0.56 -22.30 8.81
C SER A 152 -0.02 -20.91 8.60
N PHE A 153 0.68 -19.83 9.00
CA PHE A 153 0.08 -18.53 8.93
C PHE A 153 0.81 -17.56 7.99
N GLU A 154 0.61 -17.80 6.71
CA GLU A 154 0.72 -16.77 5.70
C GLU A 154 -0.66 -16.15 5.48
N GLY A 155 -0.91 -14.99 6.08
CA GLY A 155 -2.18 -14.29 5.94
C GLY A 155 -2.35 -13.69 4.55
N SER A 156 -3.54 -13.82 4.00
CA SER A 156 -3.89 -13.25 2.71
C SER A 156 -4.12 -11.73 2.76
N SER A 157 -4.31 -11.15 3.94
CA SER A 157 -4.49 -9.71 4.12
C SER A 157 -3.83 -9.20 5.41
N LEU A 158 -3.37 -7.94 5.36
CA LEU A 158 -2.78 -7.28 6.52
C LEU A 158 -3.77 -7.12 7.67
N GLU A 159 -5.05 -6.89 7.36
CA GLU A 159 -6.09 -6.78 8.39
C GLU A 159 -6.30 -8.11 9.12
N THR A 160 -6.31 -9.24 8.40
CA THR A 160 -6.36 -10.56 9.04
C THR A 160 -5.18 -10.77 9.99
N ILE A 161 -3.97 -10.42 9.57
CA ILE A 161 -2.77 -10.52 10.40
C ILE A 161 -2.88 -9.63 11.65
N LYS A 162 -3.37 -8.40 11.52
CA LYS A 162 -3.59 -7.49 12.67
C LYS A 162 -4.59 -8.09 13.68
N HIS A 163 -5.66 -8.71 13.21
CA HIS A 163 -6.60 -9.42 14.09
C HIS A 163 -5.96 -10.61 14.81
N MET A 164 -5.03 -11.32 14.16
CA MET A 164 -4.30 -12.41 14.81
C MET A 164 -3.30 -11.92 15.83
N VAL A 165 -2.64 -10.77 15.58
CA VAL A 165 -1.86 -10.09 16.62
C VAL A 165 -2.76 -9.75 17.82
N ALA A 166 -3.96 -9.20 17.57
CA ALA A 166 -4.93 -8.90 18.61
C ALA A 166 -5.34 -10.13 19.44
N ALA A 167 -5.38 -11.31 18.81
CA ALA A 167 -5.64 -12.60 19.44
C ALA A 167 -4.43 -13.21 20.17
N GLY A 168 -3.26 -12.54 20.17
CA GLY A 168 -2.07 -13.01 20.86
C GLY A 168 -1.27 -14.08 20.13
N MET A 169 -1.49 -14.27 18.83
CA MET A 169 -0.85 -15.35 18.05
C MET A 169 0.60 -15.05 17.64
N GLY A 170 1.04 -13.81 17.76
CA GLY A 170 2.38 -13.37 17.40
C GLY A 170 2.45 -11.87 17.23
N VAL A 171 3.53 -11.39 16.63
CA VAL A 171 3.77 -9.99 16.29
C VAL A 171 3.90 -9.82 14.78
N THR A 172 3.74 -8.60 14.29
CA THR A 172 3.96 -8.33 12.86
C THR A 172 4.52 -6.92 12.65
N VAL A 173 5.03 -6.67 11.46
CA VAL A 173 5.38 -5.34 10.98
C VAL A 173 4.23 -4.80 10.13
N VAL A 174 3.92 -3.52 10.29
CA VAL A 174 2.83 -2.85 9.57
C VAL A 174 3.30 -1.51 9.00
N PRO A 175 2.74 -1.08 7.86
CA PRO A 175 3.00 0.26 7.34
C PRO A 175 2.22 1.31 8.15
N ARG A 176 2.76 2.51 8.25
CA ARG A 176 2.23 3.60 9.11
C ARG A 176 0.75 3.90 8.89
N LEU A 177 0.30 3.98 7.65
CA LEU A 177 -1.10 4.33 7.34
C LEU A 177 -2.10 3.23 7.76
N SER A 178 -1.63 2.01 8.01
CA SER A 178 -2.48 0.93 8.53
C SER A 178 -2.74 1.02 10.04
N VAL A 179 -2.04 1.91 10.72
CA VAL A 179 -2.22 2.13 12.17
C VAL A 179 -3.44 3.01 12.38
N PRO A 180 -4.46 2.55 13.12
CA PRO A 180 -5.66 3.34 13.36
C PRO A 180 -5.34 4.60 14.18
N VAL A 181 -6.12 5.66 13.93
CA VAL A 181 -6.00 6.92 14.68
C VAL A 181 -6.37 6.70 16.14
N GLU A 182 -7.43 5.95 16.40
CA GLU A 182 -7.83 5.58 17.76
C GLU A 182 -7.04 4.36 18.25
N PRO A 183 -6.62 4.36 19.53
CA PRO A 183 -5.88 3.25 20.11
C PRO A 183 -6.67 1.94 20.02
N HIS A 184 -6.06 0.90 19.47
CA HIS A 184 -6.69 -0.42 19.41
C HIS A 184 -6.70 -1.06 20.83
N PRO A 185 -7.82 -1.68 21.28
CA PRO A 185 -7.92 -2.22 22.64
C PRO A 185 -6.93 -3.37 22.91
N HIS A 186 -6.55 -4.14 21.91
CA HIS A 186 -5.74 -5.35 22.05
C HIS A 186 -4.39 -5.31 21.34
N VAL A 187 -4.08 -4.25 20.58
CA VAL A 187 -2.83 -4.12 19.83
C VAL A 187 -2.15 -2.81 20.21
N VAL A 188 -0.83 -2.86 20.36
CA VAL A 188 0.04 -1.68 20.52
C VAL A 188 0.96 -1.62 19.29
N TYR A 189 1.12 -0.43 18.75
CA TYR A 189 2.03 -0.17 17.63
C TYR A 189 3.27 0.55 18.14
N VAL A 190 4.41 -0.12 18.07
CA VAL A 190 5.68 0.35 18.65
C VAL A 190 6.62 0.73 17.51
N PRO A 191 7.27 1.90 17.53
CA PRO A 191 8.24 2.30 16.52
C PRO A 191 9.49 1.42 16.57
N PHE A 192 10.20 1.34 15.44
CA PHE A 192 11.54 0.75 15.39
C PHE A 192 12.54 1.64 16.11
N GLU A 193 13.58 1.03 16.69
CA GLU A 193 14.72 1.73 17.25
C GLU A 193 15.56 2.36 16.14
N GLY A 194 15.94 3.64 16.31
CA GLY A 194 16.71 4.39 15.32
C GLY A 194 15.88 4.84 14.13
N GLU A 195 16.45 4.76 12.93
CA GLU A 195 15.75 5.10 11.69
C GLU A 195 14.79 3.95 11.32
N PRO A 196 13.48 4.22 11.19
CA PRO A 196 12.52 3.17 10.90
C PRO A 196 12.68 2.68 9.45
N PRO A 197 12.54 1.36 9.22
CA PRO A 197 12.39 0.84 7.86
C PRO A 197 11.23 1.54 7.17
N THR A 198 11.40 1.81 5.88
CA THR A 198 10.49 2.68 5.13
C THR A 198 10.28 2.14 3.72
N ARG A 199 9.08 2.26 3.18
CA ARG A 199 8.82 2.01 1.75
C ARG A 199 8.48 3.31 1.04
N ARG A 200 8.88 3.43 -0.21
CA ARG A 200 8.46 4.52 -1.08
C ARG A 200 7.21 4.13 -1.84
N VAL A 201 6.17 4.92 -1.69
CA VAL A 201 4.91 4.78 -2.42
C VAL A 201 4.91 5.73 -3.61
N VAL A 202 4.53 5.21 -4.77
CA VAL A 202 4.59 5.94 -6.04
C VAL A 202 3.31 5.77 -6.85
N LEU A 203 3.03 6.75 -7.70
CA LEU A 203 2.04 6.65 -8.77
C LEU A 203 2.76 6.29 -10.06
N ALA A 204 2.35 5.20 -10.71
CA ALA A 204 2.94 4.70 -11.94
C ALA A 204 1.91 4.66 -13.07
N TRP A 205 2.34 4.99 -14.32
CA TRP A 205 1.50 4.93 -15.50
C TRP A 205 2.34 4.67 -16.75
N ARG A 206 1.70 4.26 -17.86
CA ARG A 206 2.43 4.09 -19.14
C ARG A 206 2.94 5.44 -19.65
N ARG A 207 4.16 5.48 -20.15
CA ARG A 207 4.72 6.68 -20.80
C ARG A 207 3.88 7.15 -22.01
N SER A 208 3.13 6.24 -22.63
CA SER A 208 2.21 6.55 -23.72
C SER A 208 0.83 7.05 -23.28
N PHE A 209 0.56 7.15 -21.98
CA PHE A 209 -0.70 7.67 -21.47
C PHE A 209 -0.79 9.18 -21.69
N THR A 210 -1.87 9.64 -22.30
CA THR A 210 -1.97 11.02 -22.81
C THR A 210 -2.71 11.99 -21.90
N ARG A 211 -3.45 11.49 -20.89
CA ARG A 211 -4.24 12.33 -19.97
C ARG A 211 -3.37 12.74 -18.76
N TYR A 212 -2.32 13.54 -18.99
CA TYR A 212 -1.40 13.96 -17.92
C TYR A 212 -2.09 14.81 -16.85
N GLU A 213 -3.10 15.60 -17.22
CA GLU A 213 -3.91 16.39 -16.29
C GLU A 213 -4.70 15.50 -15.33
N ALA A 214 -5.16 14.33 -15.79
CA ALA A 214 -5.82 13.35 -14.93
C ALA A 214 -4.85 12.76 -13.90
N ILE A 215 -3.60 12.48 -14.30
CA ILE A 215 -2.55 12.04 -13.37
C ILE A 215 -2.24 13.13 -12.34
N ALA A 216 -2.09 14.39 -12.77
CA ALA A 216 -1.84 15.52 -11.88
C ALA A 216 -3.03 15.74 -10.91
N ALA A 217 -4.27 15.66 -11.41
CA ALA A 217 -5.47 15.80 -10.59
C ALA A 217 -5.57 14.66 -9.53
N LEU A 218 -5.28 13.42 -9.92
CA LEU A 218 -5.22 12.30 -8.98
C LEU A 218 -4.14 12.50 -7.91
N ARG A 219 -2.92 12.92 -8.31
CA ARG A 219 -1.83 13.20 -7.40
C ARG A 219 -2.22 14.29 -6.39
N ASN A 220 -2.85 15.37 -6.84
CA ASN A 220 -3.37 16.44 -5.97
C ASN A 220 -4.45 15.93 -5.02
N ALA A 221 -5.32 15.02 -5.47
CA ALA A 221 -6.34 14.40 -4.62
C ALA A 221 -5.71 13.51 -3.54
N ILE A 222 -4.62 12.78 -3.85
CA ILE A 222 -3.85 12.00 -2.88
C ILE A 222 -3.19 12.90 -1.85
N TYR A 223 -2.55 14.01 -2.27
CA TYR A 223 -1.91 14.95 -1.34
C TYR A 223 -2.89 15.70 -0.45
N ALA A 224 -4.15 15.77 -0.83
CA ALA A 224 -5.20 16.33 0.02
C ALA A 224 -5.73 15.34 1.08
N CYS A 225 -5.37 14.06 0.99
CA CYS A 225 -5.71 13.07 2.00
C CYS A 225 -4.91 13.28 3.31
N PRO A 226 -5.47 12.90 4.48
CA PRO A 226 -4.74 12.92 5.74
C PRO A 226 -3.71 11.79 5.76
N LEU A 227 -2.50 12.06 5.26
CA LEU A 227 -1.38 11.11 5.24
C LEU A 227 -0.54 11.30 6.51
N GLU A 228 -1.09 10.93 7.66
CA GLU A 228 -0.44 11.14 8.95
C GLU A 228 0.75 10.21 9.18
N GLY A 229 1.89 10.80 9.58
CA GLY A 229 3.10 10.06 9.93
C GLY A 229 3.87 9.49 8.76
N VAL A 230 3.58 9.93 7.53
CA VAL A 230 4.39 9.66 6.33
C VAL A 230 5.10 10.94 5.88
N GLN A 231 6.22 10.79 5.18
CA GLN A 231 6.93 11.89 4.56
C GLN A 231 6.42 12.10 3.13
N ARG A 232 5.68 13.18 2.90
CA ARG A 232 5.22 13.53 1.55
C ARG A 232 6.40 13.95 0.67
N LEU A 233 6.40 13.46 -0.56
CA LEU A 233 7.41 13.79 -1.57
C LEU A 233 6.76 14.72 -2.61
N THR A 234 6.73 16.01 -2.26
CA THR A 234 6.31 17.07 -3.20
C THR A 234 7.56 17.59 -3.89
N ASP A 235 7.62 17.48 -5.21
CA ASP A 235 8.62 18.18 -6.03
C ASP A 235 8.43 19.69 -5.95
#